data_e210219f10f6d5eaddfa304eec459efd
#
_entry.id   e210219f10f6d5eaddfa304eec459efd
#
_cell.length_a   1.000
_cell.length_b   1.000
_cell.length_c   1.000
_cell.angle_alpha   90.00
_cell.angle_beta   90.00
_cell.angle_gamma   90.00
#
_symmetry.space_group_name_H-M   'P 1'
#
loop_
_entity.id
_entity.type
_entity.pdbx_description
1 polymer ?
#
loop_
_entity_poly.entity_id
_entity_poly.type
_entity_poly.pdbx_seq_one_letter_code
_entity_poly.pdbx_strand_id
1 'polypeptide(L)'
;MISETKLWAIITVLAAGALVGVVGQELGVFSGSESDTTENTQTLLSTADNPDPLASQCVTHDMQLGRHDHSTLSIFINGEERLIPENMGINTETCNEQGGNMHTVHTHDASGKLHIETEADVNISLGVFFDIWGVHFN
;
A
#
# COMPACT_ATOMS: atom_id res chain seq x y z
N MET A 1 51.55 -21.93 -11.85
CA MET A 1 51.11 -22.40 -13.17
C MET A 1 49.98 -23.41 -12.97
N ILE A 2 48.81 -23.14 -13.54
CA ILE A 2 47.66 -24.08 -13.50
C ILE A 2 47.96 -25.17 -14.53
N SER A 3 47.85 -26.47 -14.16
CA SER A 3 48.09 -27.55 -15.12
C SER A 3 47.01 -27.55 -16.20
N GLU A 4 47.36 -27.95 -17.42
CA GLU A 4 46.43 -27.97 -18.57
C GLU A 4 45.16 -28.75 -18.25
N THR A 5 45.26 -29.87 -17.56
CA THR A 5 44.10 -30.70 -17.11
C THR A 5 43.13 -29.91 -16.21
N LYS A 6 43.65 -29.05 -15.32
CA LYS A 6 42.80 -28.20 -14.46
C LYS A 6 42.13 -27.07 -15.26
N LEU A 7 42.83 -26.53 -16.25
CA LEU A 7 42.30 -25.51 -17.14
C LEU A 7 41.14 -26.06 -17.97
N TRP A 8 41.29 -27.25 -18.55
CA TRP A 8 40.18 -27.88 -19.30
C TRP A 8 38.99 -28.23 -18.43
N ALA A 9 39.21 -28.68 -17.20
CA ALA A 9 38.11 -28.95 -16.24
C ALA A 9 37.33 -27.67 -15.92
N ILE A 10 37.99 -26.53 -15.72
CA ILE A 10 37.33 -25.24 -15.45
C ILE A 10 36.52 -24.80 -16.68
N ILE A 11 37.09 -24.90 -17.89
CA ILE A 11 36.38 -24.53 -19.12
C ILE A 11 35.14 -25.39 -19.33
N THR A 12 35.24 -26.70 -19.08
CA THR A 12 34.10 -27.62 -19.22
C THR A 12 32.99 -27.31 -18.24
N VAL A 13 33.30 -26.99 -16.98
CA VAL A 13 32.31 -26.62 -15.96
C VAL A 13 31.65 -25.31 -16.30
N LEU A 14 32.38 -24.30 -16.76
CA LEU A 14 31.82 -23.02 -17.18
C LEU A 14 30.92 -23.15 -18.40
N ALA A 15 31.30 -23.97 -19.40
CA ALA A 15 30.48 -24.23 -20.58
C ALA A 15 29.19 -24.98 -20.23
N ALA A 16 29.26 -25.99 -19.36
CA ALA A 16 28.08 -26.72 -18.88
C ALA A 16 27.13 -25.80 -18.05
N GLY A 17 27.69 -24.94 -17.23
CA GLY A 17 26.91 -23.95 -16.46
C GLY A 17 26.18 -22.96 -17.34
N ALA A 18 26.83 -22.46 -18.40
CA ALA A 18 26.21 -21.56 -19.37
C ALA A 18 25.07 -22.25 -20.16
N LEU A 19 25.27 -23.51 -20.58
CA LEU A 19 24.26 -24.27 -21.30
C LEU A 19 23.02 -24.53 -20.44
N VAL A 20 23.21 -24.89 -19.16
CA VAL A 20 22.08 -25.10 -18.21
C VAL A 20 21.34 -23.78 -18.01
N GLY A 21 22.03 -22.67 -17.92
CA GLY A 21 21.40 -21.35 -17.79
C GLY A 21 20.50 -21.01 -18.96
N VAL A 22 21.00 -21.22 -20.20
CA VAL A 22 20.22 -20.94 -21.43
C VAL A 22 19.03 -21.90 -21.55
N VAL A 23 19.20 -23.19 -21.32
CA VAL A 23 18.12 -24.17 -21.39
C VAL A 23 17.10 -23.92 -20.26
N GLY A 24 17.55 -23.52 -19.08
CA GLY A 24 16.67 -23.17 -17.96
C GLY A 24 15.76 -21.98 -18.29
N GLN A 25 16.25 -20.96 -19.03
CA GLN A 25 15.42 -19.85 -19.52
C GLN A 25 14.37 -20.28 -20.54
N GLU A 26 14.76 -21.14 -21.50
CA GLU A 26 13.85 -21.65 -22.52
C GLU A 26 12.75 -22.55 -21.91
N LEU A 27 13.07 -23.31 -20.84
CA LEU A 27 12.11 -24.19 -20.17
C LEU A 27 11.34 -23.53 -19.04
N GLY A 28 11.53 -22.21 -18.79
CA GLY A 28 10.85 -21.49 -17.72
C GLY A 28 11.23 -21.95 -16.29
N VAL A 29 12.34 -22.70 -16.15
CA VAL A 29 12.82 -23.19 -14.84
C VAL A 29 13.40 -22.06 -14.00
N PHE A 30 13.92 -21.01 -14.63
CA PHE A 30 14.23 -19.74 -14.02
C PHE A 30 13.07 -18.77 -14.33
N SER A 31 11.91 -19.00 -13.75
CA SER A 31 11.00 -17.91 -13.48
C SER A 31 11.77 -16.99 -12.54
N GLY A 32 12.37 -15.94 -13.11
CA GLY A 32 12.72 -14.78 -12.31
C GLY A 32 11.46 -14.46 -11.52
N SER A 33 11.62 -14.22 -10.23
CA SER A 33 10.60 -13.58 -9.44
C SER A 33 10.10 -12.41 -10.30
N GLU A 34 8.99 -12.62 -11.02
CA GLU A 34 8.13 -11.53 -11.37
C GLU A 34 7.94 -10.87 -10.02
N SER A 35 8.54 -9.70 -9.83
CA SER A 35 7.99 -8.76 -8.89
C SER A 35 6.53 -8.73 -9.30
N ASP A 36 5.74 -9.47 -8.55
CA ASP A 36 4.33 -9.29 -8.46
C ASP A 36 4.20 -7.79 -8.15
N THR A 37 4.14 -7.01 -9.21
CA THR A 37 3.45 -5.75 -9.16
C THR A 37 2.05 -6.22 -8.91
N THR A 38 1.76 -6.49 -7.64
CA THR A 38 0.42 -6.50 -7.14
C THR A 38 -0.09 -5.13 -7.58
N GLU A 39 -0.65 -5.06 -8.80
CA GLU A 39 -1.66 -4.06 -9.06
C GLU A 39 -2.54 -4.19 -7.84
N ASN A 40 -2.40 -3.20 -6.97
CA ASN A 40 -3.32 -2.99 -5.89
C ASN A 40 -4.67 -2.73 -6.58
N THR A 41 -5.30 -3.82 -7.04
CA THR A 41 -6.70 -3.83 -7.39
C THR A 41 -7.41 -3.68 -6.05
N GLN A 42 -7.31 -2.45 -5.50
CA GLN A 42 -8.19 -2.03 -4.42
C GLN A 42 -9.58 -2.34 -4.94
N THR A 43 -10.17 -3.36 -4.38
CA THR A 43 -11.59 -3.59 -4.52
C THR A 43 -12.24 -2.28 -4.09
N LEU A 44 -12.89 -1.58 -5.02
CA LEU A 44 -13.49 -0.25 -4.83
C LEU A 44 -14.59 -0.21 -3.75
N LEU A 45 -14.82 -1.33 -3.10
CA LEU A 45 -15.83 -1.53 -2.07
C LEU A 45 -15.14 -2.15 -0.85
N SER A 46 -14.62 -1.30 0.05
CA SER A 46 -14.40 -1.73 1.42
C SER A 46 -15.75 -1.96 2.09
N THR A 47 -15.85 -3.00 2.89
CA THR A 47 -17.05 -3.32 3.67
C THR A 47 -16.68 -3.40 5.14
N ALA A 48 -17.68 -3.32 6.04
CA ALA A 48 -17.46 -3.48 7.47
C ALA A 48 -16.73 -4.79 7.82
N ASP A 49 -16.95 -5.84 7.02
CA ASP A 49 -16.34 -7.16 7.23
C ASP A 49 -14.94 -7.28 6.60
N ASN A 50 -14.59 -6.37 5.70
CA ASN A 50 -13.29 -6.37 5.01
C ASN A 50 -12.82 -4.93 4.73
N PRO A 51 -12.40 -4.20 5.77
CA PRO A 51 -11.90 -2.84 5.65
C PRO A 51 -10.59 -2.80 4.86
N ASP A 52 -10.34 -1.66 4.23
CA ASP A 52 -9.06 -1.43 3.55
C ASP A 52 -7.92 -1.41 4.59
N PRO A 53 -6.82 -2.14 4.37
CA PRO A 53 -5.69 -2.16 5.30
C PRO A 53 -5.11 -0.78 5.63
N LEU A 54 -5.22 0.19 4.71
CA LEU A 54 -4.78 1.58 4.94
C LEU A 54 -5.60 2.29 6.02
N ALA A 55 -6.83 1.84 6.28
CA ALA A 55 -7.67 2.41 7.33
C ALA A 55 -7.11 2.17 8.74
N SER A 56 -6.28 1.15 8.93
CA SER A 56 -5.63 0.85 10.20
C SER A 56 -4.23 1.47 10.36
N GLN A 57 -3.70 2.11 9.32
CA GLN A 57 -2.40 2.77 9.39
C GLN A 57 -2.49 4.15 10.04
N CYS A 58 -1.48 4.48 10.83
CA CYS A 58 -1.43 5.72 11.58
C CYS A 58 -0.17 6.53 11.27
N VAL A 59 -0.31 7.83 11.30
CA VAL A 59 0.76 8.80 11.04
C VAL A 59 0.86 9.81 12.19
N THR A 60 1.97 10.53 12.23
CA THR A 60 2.20 11.68 13.12
C THR A 60 2.64 12.87 12.29
N HIS A 61 2.41 14.10 12.78
CA HIS A 61 2.79 15.32 12.06
C HIS A 61 4.29 15.49 11.80
N ASP A 62 5.13 14.79 12.58
CA ASP A 62 6.60 14.85 12.49
C ASP A 62 7.18 13.74 11.61
N MET A 63 6.34 12.84 11.08
CA MET A 63 6.78 11.82 10.12
C MET A 63 7.12 12.43 8.77
N GLN A 64 8.10 11.82 8.10
CA GLN A 64 8.34 12.13 6.70
C GLN A 64 7.28 11.44 5.84
N LEU A 65 6.35 12.22 5.31
CA LEU A 65 5.28 11.71 4.47
C LEU A 65 5.73 11.58 3.02
N GLY A 66 5.39 10.48 2.38
CA GLY A 66 5.54 10.27 0.93
C GLY A 66 4.40 10.93 0.15
N ARG A 67 3.23 11.10 0.81
CA ARG A 67 2.08 11.78 0.25
C ARG A 67 1.40 12.65 1.30
N HIS A 68 1.04 13.88 0.92
CA HIS A 68 0.27 14.82 1.72
C HIS A 68 -0.65 15.63 0.82
N ASP A 69 -1.89 15.21 0.71
CA ASP A 69 -2.90 15.82 -0.13
C ASP A 69 -4.11 16.30 0.67
N HIS A 70 -4.87 17.19 0.06
CA HIS A 70 -6.16 17.63 0.58
C HIS A 70 -7.24 17.41 -0.47
N SER A 71 -8.39 16.91 -0.04
CA SER A 71 -9.58 16.77 -0.86
C SER A 71 -10.79 17.31 -0.10
N THR A 72 -11.84 17.68 -0.80
CA THR A 72 -13.09 18.11 -0.16
C THR A 72 -14.17 17.08 -0.49
N LEU A 73 -14.85 16.59 0.54
CA LEU A 73 -15.97 15.68 0.43
C LEU A 73 -17.25 16.35 0.93
N SER A 74 -18.31 16.29 0.13
CA SER A 74 -19.67 16.66 0.53
C SER A 74 -20.59 15.45 0.32
N ILE A 75 -21.41 15.16 1.32
CA ILE A 75 -22.32 14.02 1.32
C ILE A 75 -23.75 14.54 1.37
N PHE A 76 -24.59 14.08 0.43
CA PHE A 76 -26.01 14.41 0.40
C PHE A 76 -26.84 13.13 0.42
N ILE A 77 -27.80 13.05 1.33
CA ILE A 77 -28.74 11.91 1.44
C ILE A 77 -30.15 12.49 1.31
N ASN A 78 -30.87 12.06 0.28
CA ASN A 78 -32.21 12.58 -0.04
C ASN A 78 -32.26 14.12 -0.20
N GLY A 79 -31.16 14.72 -0.70
CA GLY A 79 -31.04 16.17 -0.89
C GLY A 79 -30.65 16.96 0.35
N GLU A 80 -30.47 16.31 1.49
CA GLU A 80 -29.97 16.93 2.72
C GLU A 80 -28.48 16.67 2.90
N GLU A 81 -27.71 17.72 3.21
CA GLU A 81 -26.29 17.60 3.48
C GLU A 81 -26.05 16.88 4.82
N ARG A 82 -25.11 15.94 4.80
CA ARG A 82 -24.61 15.24 5.97
C ARG A 82 -23.22 15.77 6.30
N LEU A 83 -23.12 16.41 7.47
CA LEU A 83 -21.86 16.95 7.94
C LEU A 83 -20.88 15.81 8.28
N ILE A 84 -19.66 15.99 7.84
CA ILE A 84 -18.54 15.15 8.24
C ILE A 84 -18.06 15.63 9.60
N PRO A 85 -17.85 14.71 10.58
CA PRO A 85 -17.38 15.11 11.90
C PRO A 85 -16.01 15.79 11.84
N GLU A 86 -15.80 16.77 12.70
CA GLU A 86 -14.46 17.29 13.00
C GLU A 86 -13.63 16.24 13.76
N ASN A 87 -12.31 16.26 13.58
CA ASN A 87 -11.34 15.38 14.21
C ASN A 87 -11.61 13.88 13.96
N MET A 88 -12.32 13.55 12.88
CA MET A 88 -12.52 12.18 12.48
C MET A 88 -11.16 11.55 12.10
N GLY A 89 -10.85 10.38 12.67
CA GLY A 89 -9.57 9.71 12.47
C GLY A 89 -8.41 10.30 13.29
N ILE A 90 -8.67 11.18 14.25
CA ILE A 90 -7.66 11.77 15.14
C ILE A 90 -7.84 11.27 16.59
N ASN A 91 -6.74 10.94 17.26
CA ASN A 91 -6.69 10.44 18.64
C ASN A 91 -7.58 9.21 18.88
N THR A 92 -7.68 8.33 17.88
CA THR A 92 -8.39 7.06 18.02
C THR A 92 -7.60 6.09 18.89
N GLU A 93 -8.28 5.10 19.48
CA GLU A 93 -7.63 4.03 20.23
C GLU A 93 -6.59 3.31 19.35
N THR A 94 -6.97 2.96 18.13
CA THR A 94 -6.08 2.29 17.15
C THR A 94 -4.77 3.04 16.94
N CYS A 95 -4.82 4.35 16.72
CA CYS A 95 -3.61 5.13 16.46
C CYS A 95 -2.80 5.40 17.72
N ASN A 96 -3.46 5.63 18.86
CA ASN A 96 -2.76 5.82 20.12
C ASN A 96 -1.97 4.57 20.54
N GLU A 97 -2.48 3.37 20.29
CA GLU A 97 -1.77 2.10 20.55
C GLU A 97 -0.55 1.91 19.64
N GLN A 98 -0.58 2.45 18.42
CA GLN A 98 0.53 2.40 17.49
C GLN A 98 1.57 3.51 17.70
N GLY A 99 1.34 4.42 18.63
CA GLY A 99 2.21 5.58 18.86
C GLY A 99 2.03 6.71 17.85
N GLY A 100 1.02 6.59 16.98
CA GLY A 100 0.52 7.66 16.11
C GLY A 100 -0.59 8.45 16.80
N ASN A 101 -1.09 9.48 16.15
CA ASN A 101 -2.25 10.22 16.64
C ASN A 101 -3.31 10.44 15.55
N MET A 102 -3.04 10.09 14.31
CA MET A 102 -3.95 10.29 13.18
C MET A 102 -3.95 9.08 12.26
N HIS A 103 -5.10 8.74 11.70
CA HIS A 103 -5.19 7.82 10.59
C HIS A 103 -4.70 8.48 9.29
N THR A 104 -4.38 7.67 8.29
CA THR A 104 -3.94 8.11 6.96
C THR A 104 -4.93 9.06 6.27
N VAL A 105 -6.22 8.96 6.60
CA VAL A 105 -7.24 9.91 6.17
C VAL A 105 -7.98 10.42 7.41
N HIS A 106 -7.99 11.73 7.58
CA HIS A 106 -8.60 12.36 8.75
C HIS A 106 -9.13 13.78 8.47
N THR A 107 -9.86 14.34 9.41
CA THR A 107 -10.37 15.73 9.34
C THR A 107 -9.92 16.50 10.58
N HIS A 108 -9.69 17.81 10.42
CA HIS A 108 -9.43 18.71 11.56
C HIS A 108 -10.66 19.54 11.93
N ASP A 109 -11.59 19.75 10.99
CA ASP A 109 -12.80 20.52 11.18
C ASP A 109 -13.98 19.90 10.40
N ALA A 110 -15.16 20.48 10.53
CA ALA A 110 -16.38 20.00 9.87
C ALA A 110 -16.59 20.57 8.46
N SER A 111 -15.56 21.12 7.81
CA SER A 111 -15.66 21.68 6.44
C SER A 111 -15.75 20.62 5.34
N GLY A 112 -15.54 19.37 5.67
CA GLY A 112 -15.42 18.28 4.71
C GLY A 112 -14.04 18.19 4.05
N LYS A 113 -13.05 18.97 4.51
CA LYS A 113 -11.67 18.83 4.07
C LYS A 113 -11.05 17.56 4.66
N LEU A 114 -10.68 16.65 3.78
CA LEU A 114 -9.95 15.42 4.12
C LEU A 114 -8.45 15.70 3.97
N HIS A 115 -7.69 15.37 4.99
CA HIS A 115 -6.24 15.23 4.93
C HIS A 115 -5.92 13.80 4.55
N ILE A 116 -5.03 13.62 3.56
CA ILE A 116 -4.62 12.32 3.03
C ILE A 116 -3.11 12.26 3.20
N GLU A 117 -2.68 11.52 4.20
CA GLU A 117 -1.29 11.46 4.64
C GLU A 117 -0.80 10.01 4.74
N THR A 118 0.25 9.68 3.99
CA THR A 118 0.83 8.32 3.99
C THR A 118 2.35 8.38 3.94
N GLU A 119 3.01 7.37 4.53
CA GLU A 119 4.47 7.23 4.47
C GLU A 119 4.98 7.01 3.05
N ALA A 120 4.26 6.22 2.26
CA ALA A 120 4.56 5.96 0.85
C ALA A 120 3.56 6.68 -0.06
N ASP A 121 3.97 6.99 -1.30
CA ASP A 121 3.06 7.52 -2.31
C ASP A 121 2.18 6.37 -2.86
N VAL A 122 1.04 6.17 -2.21
CA VAL A 122 0.07 5.11 -2.55
C VAL A 122 -1.29 5.71 -2.91
N ASN A 123 -2.06 4.99 -3.72
CA ASN A 123 -3.43 5.37 -4.01
C ASN A 123 -4.33 5.06 -2.81
N ILE A 124 -5.15 6.02 -2.42
CA ILE A 124 -6.15 5.91 -1.36
C ILE A 124 -7.54 5.93 -1.97
N SER A 125 -8.34 4.91 -1.68
CA SER A 125 -9.74 4.88 -2.06
C SER A 125 -10.59 5.69 -1.08
N LEU A 126 -11.73 6.18 -1.54
CA LEU A 126 -12.71 6.83 -0.64
C LEU A 126 -13.21 5.86 0.44
N GLY A 127 -13.17 4.55 0.17
CA GLY A 127 -13.51 3.50 1.14
C GLY A 127 -12.70 3.59 2.43
N VAL A 128 -11.40 3.89 2.35
CA VAL A 128 -10.53 4.08 3.53
C VAL A 128 -11.11 5.10 4.50
N PHE A 129 -11.62 6.24 3.99
CA PHE A 129 -12.25 7.25 4.82
C PHE A 129 -13.49 6.71 5.55
N PHE A 130 -14.34 5.97 4.84
CA PHE A 130 -15.56 5.41 5.43
C PHE A 130 -15.26 4.27 6.43
N ASP A 131 -14.21 3.48 6.19
CA ASP A 131 -13.73 2.48 7.13
C ASP A 131 -13.26 3.12 8.44
N ILE A 132 -12.49 4.21 8.36
CA ILE A 132 -12.04 4.97 9.54
C ILE A 132 -13.23 5.60 10.27
N TRP A 133 -14.21 6.11 9.54
CA TRP A 133 -15.40 6.72 10.14
C TRP A 133 -16.37 5.68 10.74
N GLY A 134 -16.27 4.42 10.32
CA GLY A 134 -17.19 3.35 10.73
C GLY A 134 -18.58 3.46 10.10
N VAL A 135 -18.69 4.15 8.97
CA VAL A 135 -19.92 4.30 8.19
C VAL A 135 -19.75 3.56 6.87
N HIS A 136 -20.58 2.59 6.60
CA HIS A 136 -20.50 1.78 5.39
C HIS A 136 -21.71 1.98 4.49
N PHE A 137 -21.49 1.91 3.19
CA PHE A 137 -22.57 1.87 2.20
C PHE A 137 -23.06 0.42 2.05
N ASN A 138 -24.33 0.21 2.16
CA ASN A 138 -25.02 -1.08 1.92
C ASN A 138 -25.76 -1.03 0.58
#